data_bc415a546e366d00c1c2c968f81e391e
#
_entry.id   bc415a546e366d00c1c2c968f81e391e
#
_cell.length_a   1.000
_cell.length_b   1.000
_cell.length_c   1.000
_cell.angle_alpha   90.00
_cell.angle_beta   90.00
_cell.angle_gamma   90.00
#
_symmetry.space_group_name_H-M   'P 1'
#
loop_
_entity.id
_entity.type
_entity.pdbx_description
1 polymer ?
#
loop_
_entity_poly.entity_id
_entity_poly.type
_entity_poly.pdbx_seq_one_letter_code
_entity_poly.pdbx_strand_id
1 'polypeptide(L)'
;MSVAPDAKPKLPRGVRLTHNEAQGGWVLLAPERVFKADPIAAEIVKRCTGEATVDAIVDDLAKTFNAPRERIMTDVSAMLAGLVDKRLIEV
;
A
#
# COMPACT_ATOMS: atom_id res chain seq x y z
N MET A 1 -10.53 -9.34 7.29
CA MET A 1 -10.09 -9.94 6.02
C MET A 1 -8.58 -9.98 5.97
N SER A 2 -8.00 -11.08 5.56
CA SER A 2 -6.55 -11.19 5.39
C SER A 2 -6.20 -11.18 3.91
N VAL A 3 -5.01 -10.66 3.59
CA VAL A 3 -4.51 -10.62 2.22
C VAL A 3 -3.52 -11.77 2.04
N ALA A 4 -3.72 -12.59 1.03
CA ALA A 4 -2.86 -13.74 0.78
C ALA A 4 -1.46 -13.30 0.36
N PRO A 5 -0.39 -14.02 0.77
CA PRO A 5 0.98 -13.64 0.41
C PRO A 5 1.25 -13.66 -1.10
N ASP A 6 0.51 -14.45 -1.87
CA ASP A 6 0.64 -14.53 -3.31
C ASP A 6 -0.28 -13.57 -4.06
N ALA A 7 -1.08 -12.79 -3.35
CA ALA A 7 -1.93 -11.79 -3.97
C ALA A 7 -1.07 -10.69 -4.61
N LYS A 8 -1.56 -10.12 -5.69
CA LYS A 8 -0.88 -9.05 -6.41
C LYS A 8 -1.69 -7.77 -6.30
N PRO A 9 -1.49 -6.99 -5.25
CA PRO A 9 -2.29 -5.80 -5.02
C PRO A 9 -2.04 -4.73 -6.08
N LYS A 10 -3.09 -4.04 -6.44
CA LYS A 10 -3.02 -2.94 -7.40
C LYS A 10 -4.00 -1.84 -7.03
N LEU A 11 -3.76 -0.64 -7.54
CA LEU A 11 -4.68 0.46 -7.40
C LEU A 11 -5.85 0.27 -8.37
N PRO A 12 -7.10 0.39 -7.90
CA PRO A 12 -8.25 0.32 -8.80
C PRO A 12 -8.26 1.50 -9.77
N ARG A 13 -9.05 1.37 -10.81
CA ARG A 13 -9.24 2.46 -11.76
C ARG A 13 -9.77 3.69 -11.04
N GLY A 14 -9.14 4.84 -11.29
CA GLY A 14 -9.53 6.10 -10.67
C GLY A 14 -8.89 6.37 -9.32
N VAL A 15 -8.10 5.44 -8.80
CA VAL A 15 -7.34 5.63 -7.55
C VAL A 15 -5.87 5.83 -7.89
N ARG A 16 -5.24 6.84 -7.32
CA ARG A 16 -3.82 7.08 -7.54
C ARG A 16 -3.17 7.69 -6.31
N LEU A 17 -1.86 7.44 -6.19
CA LEU A 17 -1.03 8.03 -5.16
C LEU A 17 -0.35 9.27 -5.75
N THR A 18 -0.41 10.38 -5.02
CA THR A 18 0.27 11.61 -5.42
C THR A 18 0.89 12.29 -4.22
N HIS A 19 1.92 13.08 -4.45
CA HIS A 19 2.55 13.88 -3.42
C HIS A 19 2.00 15.30 -3.49
N ASN A 20 1.52 15.81 -2.36
CA ASN A 20 0.94 17.15 -2.28
C ASN A 20 1.46 17.86 -1.03
N GLU A 21 2.39 18.78 -1.22
CA GLU A 21 3.00 19.52 -0.11
C GLU A 21 1.99 20.38 0.64
N ALA A 22 0.99 20.90 -0.05
CA ALA A 22 -0.06 21.71 0.58
C ALA A 22 -0.89 20.90 1.58
N GLN A 23 -0.97 19.58 1.39
CA GLN A 23 -1.69 18.69 2.30
C GLN A 23 -0.74 17.92 3.23
N GLY A 24 0.53 18.26 3.21
CA GLY A 24 1.50 17.68 4.14
C GLY A 24 2.16 16.39 3.68
N GLY A 25 2.09 16.04 2.39
CA GLY A 25 2.83 14.90 1.87
C GLY A 25 2.04 14.02 0.91
N TRP A 26 2.05 12.72 1.13
CA TRP A 26 1.42 11.75 0.24
C TRP A 26 -0.06 11.64 0.47
N VAL A 27 -0.83 11.56 -0.61
CA VAL A 27 -2.27 11.35 -0.57
C VAL A 27 -2.69 10.31 -1.59
N LEU A 28 -3.70 9.50 -1.23
CA LEU A 28 -4.41 8.63 -2.16
C LEU A 28 -5.63 9.37 -2.67
N LEU A 29 -5.69 9.59 -3.96
CA LEU A 29 -6.83 10.23 -4.62
C LEU A 29 -7.75 9.16 -5.19
N ALA A 30 -9.01 9.21 -4.80
CA ALA A 30 -10.07 8.36 -5.32
C ALA A 30 -11.23 9.25 -5.76
N PRO A 31 -12.16 8.73 -6.58
CA PRO A 31 -13.33 9.54 -6.95
C PRO A 31 -14.04 10.05 -5.70
N GLU A 32 -14.19 11.37 -5.60
CA GLU A 32 -14.88 12.04 -4.50
C GLU A 32 -14.26 11.86 -3.11
N ARG A 33 -13.06 11.27 -3.01
CA ARG A 33 -12.41 11.03 -1.73
C ARG A 33 -10.92 11.31 -1.81
N VAL A 34 -10.36 11.79 -0.70
CA VAL A 34 -8.92 12.00 -0.55
C VAL A 34 -8.51 11.39 0.80
N PHE A 35 -7.47 10.57 0.79
CA PHE A 35 -6.95 9.94 1.99
C PHE A 35 -5.48 10.31 2.17
N LYS A 36 -5.12 10.78 3.35
CA LYS A 36 -3.72 11.03 3.66
C LYS A 36 -3.00 9.71 3.85
N ALA A 37 -1.81 9.60 3.25
CA ALA A 37 -0.95 8.44 3.41
C ALA A 37 0.32 8.89 4.13
N ASP A 38 0.67 8.22 5.23
CA ASP A 38 1.95 8.48 5.86
C ASP A 38 3.08 7.94 4.96
N PRO A 39 4.36 8.25 5.25
CA PRO A 39 5.46 7.78 4.40
C PRO A 39 5.53 6.26 4.25
N ILE A 40 5.17 5.52 5.29
CA ILE A 40 5.18 4.05 5.23
C ILE A 40 4.07 3.54 4.32
N ALA A 41 2.85 4.08 4.48
CA ALA A 41 1.73 3.73 3.61
C ALA A 41 2.05 4.06 2.14
N ALA A 42 2.67 5.20 1.89
CA ALA A 42 3.07 5.59 0.54
C ALA A 42 4.05 4.59 -0.08
N GLU A 43 5.03 4.11 0.70
CA GLU A 43 5.99 3.10 0.22
C GLU A 43 5.30 1.78 -0.12
N ILE A 44 4.31 1.39 0.65
CA ILE A 44 3.53 0.18 0.36
C ILE A 44 2.73 0.38 -0.93
N VAL A 45 2.01 1.48 -1.04
CA VAL A 45 1.14 1.76 -2.19
C VAL A 45 1.93 1.91 -3.49
N LYS A 46 3.12 2.51 -3.44
CA LYS A 46 3.99 2.63 -4.62
C LYS A 46 4.31 1.27 -5.26
N ARG A 47 4.32 0.21 -4.46
CA ARG A 47 4.66 -1.13 -4.91
C ARG A 47 3.44 -1.94 -5.34
N CYS A 48 2.23 -1.37 -5.18
CA CYS A 48 0.97 -2.03 -5.55
C CYS A 48 0.68 -1.82 -7.04
N THR A 49 1.45 -2.48 -7.90
CA THR A 49 1.38 -2.31 -9.35
C THR A 49 0.52 -3.37 -10.04
N GLY A 50 0.11 -4.40 -9.30
CA GLY A 50 -0.58 -5.55 -9.89
C GLY A 50 0.37 -6.62 -10.39
N GLU A 51 1.68 -6.38 -10.36
CA GLU A 51 2.69 -7.32 -10.83
C GLU A 51 3.43 -8.01 -9.69
N ALA A 52 3.66 -7.29 -8.59
CA ALA A 52 4.38 -7.83 -7.44
C ALA A 52 3.41 -8.49 -6.46
N THR A 53 3.80 -9.64 -5.93
CA THR A 53 3.04 -10.29 -4.85
C THR A 53 3.26 -9.55 -3.53
N VAL A 54 2.36 -9.79 -2.57
CA VAL A 54 2.54 -9.26 -1.21
C VAL A 54 3.90 -9.70 -0.66
N ASP A 55 4.25 -10.97 -0.87
CA ASP A 55 5.54 -11.53 -0.44
C ASP A 55 6.72 -10.73 -1.01
N ALA A 56 6.69 -10.42 -2.31
CA ALA A 56 7.75 -9.66 -2.97
C ALA A 56 7.81 -8.22 -2.43
N ILE A 57 6.65 -7.62 -2.18
CA ILE A 57 6.57 -6.28 -1.60
C ILE A 57 7.19 -6.26 -0.21
N VAL A 58 6.87 -7.26 0.61
CA VAL A 58 7.42 -7.37 1.97
C VAL A 58 8.93 -7.55 1.93
N ASP A 59 9.45 -8.39 1.03
CA ASP A 59 10.90 -8.58 0.88
C ASP A 59 11.60 -7.26 0.53
N ASP A 60 11.04 -6.52 -0.42
CA ASP A 60 11.61 -5.25 -0.85
C ASP A 60 11.59 -4.20 0.27
N LEU A 61 10.49 -4.11 0.98
CA LEU A 61 10.35 -3.17 2.09
C LEU A 61 11.26 -3.53 3.26
N ALA A 62 11.41 -4.82 3.56
CA ALA A 62 12.29 -5.27 4.63
C ALA A 62 13.75 -4.87 4.35
N LYS A 63 14.17 -4.95 3.10
CA LYS A 63 15.50 -4.51 2.68
C LYS A 63 15.63 -2.99 2.73
N THR A 64 14.63 -2.28 2.24
CA THR A 64 14.64 -0.82 2.16
C THR A 64 14.71 -0.19 3.55
N PHE A 65 13.96 -0.72 4.50
CA PHE A 65 13.91 -0.18 5.86
C PHE A 65 14.81 -0.92 6.84
N ASN A 66 15.54 -1.93 6.38
CA ASN A 66 16.41 -2.75 7.23
C ASN A 66 15.67 -3.23 8.48
N ALA A 67 14.49 -3.79 8.28
CA ALA A 67 13.60 -4.23 9.35
C ALA A 67 13.30 -5.73 9.24
N PRO A 68 12.93 -6.39 10.35
CA PRO A 68 12.58 -7.81 10.32
C PRO A 68 11.39 -8.07 9.39
N ARG A 69 11.53 -9.07 8.53
CA ARG A 69 10.52 -9.41 7.54
C ARG A 69 9.15 -9.69 8.14
N GLU A 70 9.13 -10.38 9.28
CA GLU A 70 7.87 -10.72 9.96
C GLU A 70 7.09 -9.48 10.38
N ARG A 71 7.80 -8.48 10.89
CA ARG A 71 7.18 -7.22 11.29
C ARG A 71 6.63 -6.49 10.07
N ILE A 72 7.40 -6.43 8.99
CA ILE A 72 6.96 -5.78 7.75
C ILE A 72 5.74 -6.52 7.19
N MET A 73 5.74 -7.85 7.20
CA MET A 73 4.60 -8.64 6.74
C MET A 73 3.34 -8.30 7.54
N THR A 74 3.44 -8.21 8.86
CA THR A 74 2.31 -7.87 9.72
C THR A 74 1.77 -6.48 9.38
N ASP A 75 2.66 -5.49 9.25
CA ASP A 75 2.28 -4.11 8.97
C ASP A 75 1.68 -3.96 7.58
N VAL A 76 2.29 -4.58 6.57
CA VAL A 76 1.81 -4.55 5.19
C VAL A 76 0.44 -5.22 5.08
N SER A 77 0.29 -6.40 5.69
CA SER A 77 -0.97 -7.13 5.65
C SER A 77 -2.11 -6.34 6.28
N ALA A 78 -1.87 -5.72 7.43
CA ALA A 78 -2.88 -4.90 8.10
C ALA A 78 -3.24 -3.67 7.27
N MET A 79 -2.24 -3.01 6.69
CA MET A 79 -2.45 -1.83 5.85
C MET A 79 -3.24 -2.19 4.60
N LEU A 80 -2.85 -3.25 3.90
CA LEU A 80 -3.54 -3.67 2.69
C LEU A 80 -4.97 -4.11 2.98
N ALA A 81 -5.20 -4.84 4.06
CA ALA A 81 -6.56 -5.26 4.43
C ALA A 81 -7.47 -4.05 4.65
N GLY A 82 -6.97 -3.02 5.33
CA GLY A 82 -7.72 -1.78 5.54
C GLY A 82 -8.00 -1.05 4.24
N LEU A 83 -7.03 -1.00 3.33
CA LEU A 83 -7.21 -0.34 2.04
C LEU A 83 -8.15 -1.11 1.12
N VAL A 84 -8.09 -2.43 1.15
CA VAL A 84 -9.05 -3.28 0.40
C VAL A 84 -10.46 -3.04 0.90
N ASP A 85 -10.63 -2.99 2.22
CA ASP A 85 -11.92 -2.74 2.84
C ASP A 85 -12.52 -1.39 2.43
N LYS A 86 -11.68 -0.39 2.25
CA LYS A 86 -12.08 0.94 1.77
C LYS A 86 -12.15 1.03 0.25
N ARG A 87 -11.89 -0.05 -0.45
CA ARG A 87 -11.87 -0.13 -1.92
C ARG A 87 -10.82 0.79 -2.56
N LEU A 88 -9.73 0.99 -1.87
CA LEU A 88 -8.60 1.77 -2.37
C LEU A 88 -7.51 0.89 -2.98
N ILE A 89 -7.55 -0.41 -2.72
CA ILE A 89 -6.66 -1.42 -3.28
C ILE A 89 -7.50 -2.63 -3.72
N GLU A 90 -7.13 -3.22 -4.84
CA GLU A 90 -7.67 -4.50 -5.31
C GLU A 90 -6.62 -5.59 -5.14
N VAL A 91 -7.05 -6.77 -4.81
CA VAL A 91 -6.17 -7.94 -4.68
C VAL A 91 -6.64 -9.12 -5.52
#